data_f0c17f374327a3878a2bd3fa2c3a0593
#
_entry.id   f0c17f374327a3878a2bd3fa2c3a0593
#
_cell.length_a   1.000
_cell.length_b   1.000
_cell.length_c   1.000
_cell.angle_alpha   90.00
_cell.angle_beta   90.00
_cell.angle_gamma   90.00
#
_symmetry.space_group_name_H-M   'P 1'
#
loop_
_entity.id
_entity.type
_entity.pdbx_description
1 polymer ?
#
loop_
_entity_poly.entity_id
_entity_poly.type
_entity_poly.pdbx_seq_one_letter_code
_entity_poly.pdbx_strand_id
1 'polypeptide(L)'
;MTRIAQYKDETLGRFIQSRPDFKWDFGKLSLHPDLTLRVLEMFPDSPWNWVEIAFNNPKFKWEWVTKLPNKQWPWTHFQFHEDFVWRWVHDTQDKPWDWRALSHYIVSCNTISYFREQPWDWLVLTLSDTVSTDFIMAHYDFPWVIGELFFRKINKDTIRYLRMFKDRYTPHDWKDHTMHATWQVIKENMDLPWDLESIKWKPGDLGLGDIEFLEKNQQNLDMKKISEIVNYHGLVKGARGSTVDWDLEGLSRNPTFTNLDLPQNIERYDLNLVRVRDETHKWHAAQTIKRHWKRAITDPKRKMCRDVFLRYMVTLDSILH
;
A
#
# COMPACT_ATOMS: atom_id res chain seq x y z
N MET A 1 20.83 -30.27 -46.88
CA MET A 1 19.66 -29.52 -46.42
C MET A 1 19.88 -28.00 -46.23
N THR A 2 21.10 -27.54 -46.18
CA THR A 2 21.46 -26.13 -45.89
C THR A 2 21.18 -25.14 -47.03
N ARG A 3 21.29 -25.53 -48.28
CA ARG A 3 21.10 -24.60 -49.43
C ARG A 3 19.63 -24.25 -49.72
N ILE A 4 18.68 -25.16 -49.50
CA ILE A 4 17.25 -24.91 -49.79
C ILE A 4 16.64 -23.99 -48.75
N ALA A 5 17.07 -24.09 -47.49
CA ALA A 5 16.66 -23.18 -46.42
C ALA A 5 17.17 -21.75 -46.69
N GLN A 6 18.42 -21.60 -47.12
CA GLN A 6 19.02 -20.32 -47.49
C GLN A 6 18.27 -19.60 -48.65
N TYR A 7 17.78 -20.36 -49.63
CA TYR A 7 17.02 -19.80 -50.75
C TYR A 7 15.64 -19.26 -50.32
N LYS A 8 14.98 -19.86 -49.34
CA LYS A 8 13.69 -19.37 -48.82
C LYS A 8 13.87 -18.06 -48.02
N ASP A 9 14.94 -17.91 -47.29
CA ASP A 9 15.17 -16.75 -46.43
C ASP A 9 15.55 -15.47 -47.18
N GLU A 10 15.93 -15.56 -48.47
CA GLU A 10 16.28 -14.42 -49.30
C GLU A 10 15.21 -14.02 -50.31
N THR A 11 14.09 -14.80 -50.41
CA THR A 11 13.11 -14.61 -51.48
C THR A 11 12.52 -13.21 -51.49
N LEU A 12 12.13 -12.67 -50.35
CA LEU A 12 11.63 -11.29 -50.22
C LEU A 12 12.70 -10.27 -50.60
N GLY A 13 13.93 -10.42 -50.09
CA GLY A 13 15.03 -9.53 -50.39
C GLY A 13 15.37 -9.46 -51.87
N ARG A 14 15.45 -10.63 -52.56
CA ARG A 14 15.70 -10.70 -54.01
C ARG A 14 14.55 -10.11 -54.82
N PHE A 15 13.32 -10.29 -54.36
CA PHE A 15 12.16 -9.69 -55.01
C PHE A 15 12.21 -8.16 -54.94
N ILE A 16 12.54 -7.59 -53.79
CA ILE A 16 12.73 -6.13 -53.60
C ILE A 16 13.86 -5.65 -54.51
N GLN A 17 14.99 -6.35 -54.50
CA GLN A 17 16.18 -5.99 -55.29
C GLN A 17 15.94 -6.04 -56.79
N SER A 18 15.07 -6.96 -57.27
CA SER A 18 14.73 -7.08 -58.70
C SER A 18 13.92 -5.91 -59.26
N ARG A 19 13.42 -5.02 -58.40
CA ARG A 19 12.56 -3.89 -58.77
C ARG A 19 13.01 -2.61 -58.06
N PRO A 20 14.20 -2.09 -58.36
CA PRO A 20 14.81 -0.97 -57.67
C PRO A 20 14.03 0.35 -57.82
N ASP A 21 13.34 0.51 -58.95
CA ASP A 21 12.57 1.73 -59.27
C ASP A 21 11.19 1.76 -58.60
N PHE A 22 10.78 0.65 -57.98
CA PHE A 22 9.49 0.56 -57.30
C PHE A 22 9.57 1.23 -55.92
N LYS A 23 8.58 2.08 -55.60
CA LYS A 23 8.49 2.70 -54.28
C LYS A 23 7.93 1.71 -53.25
N TRP A 24 8.83 0.96 -52.64
CA TRP A 24 8.46 0.01 -51.58
C TRP A 24 7.99 0.71 -50.32
N ASP A 25 6.89 0.22 -49.72
CA ASP A 25 6.43 0.62 -48.40
C ASP A 25 7.12 -0.26 -47.37
N PHE A 26 8.28 0.19 -46.89
CA PHE A 26 9.05 -0.55 -45.89
C PHE A 26 8.34 -0.63 -44.52
N GLY A 27 7.42 0.30 -44.24
CA GLY A 27 6.56 0.21 -43.06
C GLY A 27 5.67 -1.02 -43.09
N LYS A 28 5.01 -1.28 -44.24
CA LYS A 28 4.22 -2.51 -44.45
C LYS A 28 5.08 -3.77 -44.57
N LEU A 29 6.23 -3.66 -45.25
CA LEU A 29 7.20 -4.76 -45.31
C LEU A 29 7.76 -5.19 -43.98
N SER A 30 7.76 -4.29 -42.97
CA SER A 30 8.16 -4.61 -41.60
C SER A 30 7.30 -5.68 -40.94
N LEU A 31 6.04 -5.81 -41.38
CA LEU A 31 5.10 -6.85 -40.91
C LEU A 31 5.07 -8.09 -41.80
N HIS A 32 5.85 -8.11 -42.89
CA HIS A 32 5.77 -9.20 -43.86
C HIS A 32 6.23 -10.54 -43.25
N PRO A 33 5.47 -11.61 -43.36
CA PRO A 33 5.80 -12.91 -42.75
C PRO A 33 7.08 -13.55 -43.27
N ASP A 34 7.58 -13.13 -44.45
CA ASP A 34 8.84 -13.58 -45.02
C ASP A 34 10.01 -12.59 -44.74
N LEU A 35 9.81 -11.58 -43.90
CA LEU A 35 10.90 -10.76 -43.44
C LEU A 35 11.84 -11.58 -42.56
N THR A 36 13.13 -11.51 -42.88
CA THR A 36 14.19 -12.20 -42.12
C THR A 36 15.33 -11.23 -41.80
N LEU A 37 16.19 -11.62 -40.86
CA LEU A 37 17.39 -10.83 -40.57
C LEU A 37 18.21 -10.54 -41.83
N ARG A 38 18.31 -11.52 -42.71
CA ARG A 38 19.05 -11.38 -43.97
C ARG A 38 18.49 -10.28 -44.88
N VAL A 39 17.17 -10.14 -44.93
CA VAL A 39 16.52 -9.05 -45.68
C VAL A 39 16.83 -7.69 -45.05
N LEU A 40 16.84 -7.58 -43.72
CA LEU A 40 17.21 -6.36 -43.04
C LEU A 40 18.68 -5.97 -43.29
N GLU A 41 19.57 -6.99 -43.36
CA GLU A 41 20.98 -6.78 -43.69
C GLU A 41 21.19 -6.36 -45.17
N MET A 42 20.31 -6.81 -46.11
CA MET A 42 20.38 -6.40 -47.51
C MET A 42 19.95 -4.96 -47.73
N PHE A 43 19.06 -4.42 -46.86
CA PHE A 43 18.51 -3.07 -46.96
C PHE A 43 18.62 -2.31 -45.63
N PRO A 44 19.85 -2.11 -45.14
CA PRO A 44 20.06 -1.63 -43.79
C PRO A 44 19.60 -0.17 -43.57
N ASP A 45 19.61 0.63 -44.63
CA ASP A 45 19.28 2.06 -44.57
C ASP A 45 17.87 2.38 -45.06
N SER A 46 17.09 1.34 -45.36
CA SER A 46 15.68 1.51 -45.71
C SER A 46 14.83 1.92 -44.52
N PRO A 47 13.74 2.66 -44.72
CA PRO A 47 12.92 3.20 -43.63
C PRO A 47 12.01 2.13 -43.00
N TRP A 48 12.63 1.11 -42.41
CA TRP A 48 11.94 0.07 -41.68
C TRP A 48 11.23 0.63 -40.43
N ASN A 49 10.07 0.08 -40.11
CA ASN A 49 9.42 0.36 -38.82
C ASN A 49 9.91 -0.65 -37.77
N TRP A 50 10.94 -0.25 -37.00
CA TRP A 50 11.58 -1.12 -36.00
C TRP A 50 10.68 -1.50 -34.86
N VAL A 51 9.65 -0.68 -34.55
CA VAL A 51 8.62 -1.01 -33.55
C VAL A 51 7.76 -2.16 -34.06
N GLU A 52 7.28 -2.05 -35.31
CA GLU A 52 6.48 -3.13 -35.93
C GLU A 52 7.28 -4.42 -36.06
N ILE A 53 8.55 -4.33 -36.43
CA ILE A 53 9.43 -5.51 -36.49
C ILE A 53 9.55 -6.17 -35.14
N ALA A 54 9.76 -5.39 -34.07
CA ALA A 54 9.98 -5.93 -32.73
C ALA A 54 8.71 -6.58 -32.15
N PHE A 55 7.55 -5.95 -32.30
CA PHE A 55 6.34 -6.35 -31.58
C PHE A 55 5.34 -7.13 -32.40
N ASN A 56 5.31 -6.95 -33.72
CA ASN A 56 4.24 -7.46 -34.56
C ASN A 56 4.74 -8.40 -35.69
N ASN A 57 6.07 -8.51 -35.90
CA ASN A 57 6.58 -9.44 -36.89
C ASN A 57 6.68 -10.85 -36.30
N PRO A 58 5.99 -11.87 -36.90
CA PRO A 58 5.94 -13.21 -36.35
C PRO A 58 7.29 -13.97 -36.38
N LYS A 59 8.28 -13.45 -37.08
CA LYS A 59 9.63 -14.05 -37.15
C LYS A 59 10.66 -13.29 -36.30
N PHE A 60 10.25 -12.23 -35.63
CA PHE A 60 11.16 -11.48 -34.77
C PHE A 60 11.88 -12.40 -33.78
N LYS A 61 13.17 -12.15 -33.60
CA LYS A 61 14.00 -12.81 -32.61
C LYS A 61 14.97 -11.79 -32.01
N TRP A 62 15.24 -11.90 -30.72
CA TRP A 62 16.22 -11.04 -30.06
C TRP A 62 17.57 -11.00 -30.75
N GLU A 63 17.96 -12.09 -31.45
CA GLU A 63 19.19 -12.13 -32.27
C GLU A 63 19.25 -11.00 -33.30
N TRP A 64 18.12 -10.53 -33.83
CA TRP A 64 18.10 -9.42 -34.80
C TRP A 64 18.56 -8.13 -34.17
N VAL A 65 18.20 -7.90 -32.92
CA VAL A 65 18.61 -6.74 -32.14
C VAL A 65 20.12 -6.78 -31.88
N THR A 66 20.63 -7.94 -31.47
CA THR A 66 22.06 -8.11 -31.18
C THR A 66 22.94 -8.02 -32.45
N LYS A 67 22.42 -8.42 -33.60
CA LYS A 67 23.11 -8.33 -34.91
C LYS A 67 23.04 -6.91 -35.50
N LEU A 68 21.99 -6.17 -35.23
CA LEU A 68 21.72 -4.85 -35.75
C LEU A 68 21.57 -3.81 -34.60
N PRO A 69 22.54 -3.69 -33.66
CA PRO A 69 22.37 -2.94 -32.41
C PRO A 69 22.23 -1.43 -32.59
N ASN A 70 22.64 -0.90 -33.76
CA ASN A 70 22.65 0.52 -34.06
C ASN A 70 21.38 1.00 -34.78
N LYS A 71 20.39 0.12 -34.95
CA LYS A 71 19.10 0.49 -35.53
C LYS A 71 18.17 1.10 -34.47
N GLN A 72 17.10 1.76 -34.93
CA GLN A 72 16.16 2.48 -34.05
C GLN A 72 15.19 1.52 -33.35
N TRP A 73 15.73 0.54 -32.65
CA TRP A 73 14.95 -0.38 -31.84
C TRP A 73 14.18 0.35 -30.75
N PRO A 74 12.99 -0.13 -30.36
CA PRO A 74 12.16 0.49 -29.31
C PRO A 74 12.65 0.14 -27.90
N TRP A 75 13.86 0.59 -27.53
CA TRP A 75 14.54 0.26 -26.28
C TRP A 75 13.68 0.51 -25.04
N THR A 76 12.94 1.61 -25.04
CA THR A 76 12.06 2.01 -23.92
C THR A 76 10.76 1.19 -23.83
N HIS A 77 10.55 0.22 -24.74
CA HIS A 77 9.33 -0.59 -24.81
C HIS A 77 9.60 -2.10 -24.77
N PHE A 78 10.85 -2.54 -24.95
CA PHE A 78 11.16 -3.97 -24.96
C PHE A 78 10.79 -4.72 -23.68
N GLN A 79 10.72 -4.05 -22.54
CA GLN A 79 10.22 -4.66 -21.31
C GLN A 79 8.75 -5.13 -21.41
N PHE A 80 7.98 -4.63 -22.37
CA PHE A 80 6.60 -5.04 -22.61
C PHE A 80 6.48 -6.17 -23.66
N HIS A 81 7.60 -6.63 -24.21
CA HIS A 81 7.60 -7.73 -25.16
C HIS A 81 7.27 -9.05 -24.46
N GLU A 82 6.45 -9.92 -25.07
CA GLU A 82 6.03 -11.20 -24.48
C GLU A 82 7.19 -12.14 -24.11
N ASP A 83 8.27 -12.12 -24.91
CA ASP A 83 9.49 -12.92 -24.69
C ASP A 83 10.55 -12.19 -23.85
N PHE A 84 10.20 -11.05 -23.20
CA PHE A 84 11.18 -10.30 -22.44
C PHE A 84 11.84 -11.13 -21.33
N VAL A 85 13.16 -11.07 -21.28
CA VAL A 85 13.97 -11.64 -20.20
C VAL A 85 15.08 -10.68 -19.79
N TRP A 86 15.44 -10.66 -18.51
CA TRP A 86 16.49 -9.78 -17.97
C TRP A 86 17.86 -9.90 -18.67
N ARG A 87 18.11 -11.03 -19.33
CA ARG A 87 19.31 -11.21 -20.14
C ARG A 87 19.42 -10.18 -21.26
N TRP A 88 18.30 -9.72 -21.85
CA TRP A 88 18.32 -8.70 -22.90
C TRP A 88 18.93 -7.39 -22.37
N VAL A 89 18.52 -6.97 -21.17
CA VAL A 89 19.08 -5.79 -20.49
C VAL A 89 20.56 -5.98 -20.21
N HIS A 90 20.93 -7.17 -19.71
CA HIS A 90 22.33 -7.51 -19.38
C HIS A 90 23.23 -7.45 -20.62
N ASP A 91 22.77 -7.98 -21.76
CA ASP A 91 23.55 -8.06 -23.01
C ASP A 91 23.64 -6.70 -23.75
N THR A 92 22.81 -5.71 -23.36
CA THR A 92 22.71 -4.40 -24.02
C THR A 92 22.60 -3.24 -23.01
N GLN A 93 23.48 -3.24 -22.02
CA GLN A 93 23.46 -2.26 -20.90
C GLN A 93 23.68 -0.80 -21.34
N ASP A 94 24.34 -0.62 -22.49
CA ASP A 94 24.62 0.68 -23.09
C ASP A 94 23.40 1.32 -23.79
N LYS A 95 22.29 0.59 -23.87
CA LYS A 95 21.07 1.05 -24.55
C LYS A 95 20.14 1.80 -23.59
N PRO A 96 19.31 2.71 -24.13
CA PRO A 96 18.45 3.56 -23.32
C PRO A 96 17.21 2.82 -22.80
N TRP A 97 17.41 1.84 -21.92
CA TRP A 97 16.34 1.13 -21.25
C TRP A 97 15.52 2.06 -20.35
N ASP A 98 14.22 1.82 -20.27
CA ASP A 98 13.36 2.50 -19.30
C ASP A 98 13.44 1.79 -17.93
N TRP A 99 14.39 2.20 -17.09
CA TRP A 99 14.62 1.64 -15.76
C TRP A 99 13.42 1.82 -14.82
N ARG A 100 12.65 2.90 -14.99
CA ARG A 100 11.41 3.09 -14.24
C ARG A 100 10.40 2.01 -14.57
N ALA A 101 10.14 1.80 -15.86
CA ALA A 101 9.24 0.74 -16.29
C ALA A 101 9.78 -0.66 -15.90
N LEU A 102 11.08 -0.89 -15.99
CA LEU A 102 11.73 -2.13 -15.56
C LEU A 102 11.56 -2.41 -14.06
N SER A 103 11.45 -1.38 -13.23
CA SER A 103 11.22 -1.54 -11.78
C SER A 103 9.89 -2.21 -11.44
N HIS A 104 8.90 -2.16 -12.34
CA HIS A 104 7.59 -2.81 -12.17
C HIS A 104 7.58 -4.30 -12.53
N TYR A 105 8.66 -4.82 -13.11
CA TYR A 105 8.79 -6.23 -13.40
C TYR A 105 9.27 -7.01 -12.19
N ILE A 106 9.17 -8.36 -12.29
CA ILE A 106 9.77 -9.23 -11.26
C ILE A 106 11.28 -9.07 -11.33
N VAL A 107 11.82 -8.27 -10.41
CA VAL A 107 13.25 -7.97 -10.31
C VAL A 107 13.85 -8.81 -9.20
N SER A 108 14.92 -9.55 -9.50
CA SER A 108 15.66 -10.26 -8.46
C SER A 108 16.59 -9.33 -7.69
N CYS A 109 16.85 -9.65 -6.43
CA CYS A 109 17.84 -8.94 -5.62
C CYS A 109 19.22 -8.86 -6.30
N ASN A 110 19.65 -9.93 -6.97
CA ASN A 110 20.90 -9.95 -7.74
C ASN A 110 20.89 -8.96 -8.91
N THR A 111 19.76 -8.83 -9.60
CA THR A 111 19.60 -7.86 -10.69
C THR A 111 19.71 -6.42 -10.17
N ILE A 112 19.07 -6.12 -9.04
CA ILE A 112 19.17 -4.80 -8.40
C ILE A 112 20.62 -4.49 -8.01
N SER A 113 21.32 -5.44 -7.38
CA SER A 113 22.72 -5.26 -7.00
C SER A 113 23.64 -5.06 -8.21
N TYR A 114 23.41 -5.82 -9.28
CA TYR A 114 24.22 -5.72 -10.49
C TYR A 114 24.06 -4.37 -11.19
N PHE A 115 22.83 -3.88 -11.27
CA PHE A 115 22.49 -2.60 -11.91
C PHE A 115 22.25 -1.47 -10.91
N ARG A 116 22.92 -1.45 -9.79
CA ARG A 116 22.71 -0.52 -8.66
C ARG A 116 22.76 0.96 -9.02
N GLU A 117 23.57 1.32 -10.01
CA GLU A 117 23.79 2.72 -10.45
C GLU A 117 22.71 3.20 -11.44
N GLN A 118 21.78 2.32 -11.82
CA GLN A 118 20.75 2.67 -12.77
C GLN A 118 19.60 3.44 -12.10
N PRO A 119 18.86 4.28 -12.84
CA PRO A 119 17.80 5.12 -12.31
C PRO A 119 16.51 4.33 -12.04
N TRP A 120 16.57 3.39 -11.11
CA TRP A 120 15.44 2.61 -10.66
C TRP A 120 14.33 3.48 -10.07
N ASP A 121 13.08 3.03 -10.16
CA ASP A 121 12.01 3.54 -9.30
C ASP A 121 12.11 2.87 -7.93
N TRP A 122 12.81 3.53 -7.01
CA TRP A 122 13.06 3.00 -5.67
C TRP A 122 11.81 2.86 -4.83
N LEU A 123 10.76 3.65 -5.10
CA LEU A 123 9.46 3.48 -4.44
C LEU A 123 8.86 2.11 -4.81
N VAL A 124 8.83 1.80 -6.10
CA VAL A 124 8.33 0.52 -6.60
C VAL A 124 9.14 -0.66 -6.03
N LEU A 125 10.47 -0.57 -6.07
CA LEU A 125 11.34 -1.62 -5.52
C LEU A 125 11.18 -1.76 -4.00
N THR A 126 11.02 -0.67 -3.28
CA THR A 126 10.78 -0.68 -1.83
C THR A 126 9.48 -1.41 -1.49
N LEU A 127 8.44 -1.25 -2.28
CA LEU A 127 7.14 -1.87 -2.05
C LEU A 127 7.04 -3.29 -2.64
N SER A 128 8.00 -3.71 -3.46
CA SER A 128 7.96 -5.01 -4.15
C SER A 128 8.13 -6.20 -3.20
N ASP A 129 7.23 -7.17 -3.28
CA ASP A 129 7.32 -8.44 -2.53
C ASP A 129 8.52 -9.31 -2.95
N THR A 130 9.10 -9.07 -4.14
CA THR A 130 10.27 -9.83 -4.63
C THR A 130 11.58 -9.39 -4.00
N VAL A 131 11.62 -8.20 -3.41
CA VAL A 131 12.78 -7.68 -2.69
C VAL A 131 12.68 -8.08 -1.23
N SER A 132 13.58 -8.96 -0.78
CA SER A 132 13.53 -9.45 0.60
C SER A 132 13.95 -8.39 1.63
N THR A 133 13.41 -8.53 2.85
CA THR A 133 13.81 -7.71 4.01
C THR A 133 15.31 -7.77 4.25
N ASP A 134 15.88 -8.98 4.23
CA ASP A 134 17.32 -9.16 4.47
C ASP A 134 18.16 -8.47 3.40
N PHE A 135 17.68 -8.43 2.15
CA PHE A 135 18.37 -7.71 1.08
C PHE A 135 18.34 -6.19 1.32
N ILE A 136 17.21 -5.61 1.69
CA ILE A 136 17.11 -4.17 2.03
C ILE A 136 18.05 -3.85 3.19
N MET A 137 18.09 -4.69 4.21
CA MET A 137 18.95 -4.48 5.37
C MET A 137 20.43 -4.62 5.05
N ALA A 138 20.80 -5.55 4.16
CA ALA A 138 22.18 -5.72 3.72
C ALA A 138 22.66 -4.57 2.81
N HIS A 139 21.74 -3.89 2.14
CA HIS A 139 21.99 -2.79 1.22
C HIS A 139 21.31 -1.50 1.70
N TYR A 140 21.50 -1.17 2.98
CA TYR A 140 20.90 0.01 3.63
C TYR A 140 21.37 1.34 3.00
N ASP A 141 22.47 1.33 2.25
CA ASP A 141 23.04 2.44 1.51
C ASP A 141 22.28 2.78 0.22
N PHE A 142 21.43 1.85 -0.26
CA PHE A 142 20.58 2.11 -1.42
C PHE A 142 19.48 3.14 -1.08
N PRO A 143 18.99 3.90 -2.08
CA PRO A 143 18.03 4.98 -1.83
C PRO A 143 16.59 4.47 -1.62
N TRP A 144 16.42 3.50 -0.72
CA TRP A 144 15.11 2.99 -0.32
C TRP A 144 14.21 4.13 0.18
N VAL A 145 12.93 4.10 -0.20
CA VAL A 145 11.91 5.01 0.33
C VAL A 145 11.46 4.51 1.70
N ILE A 146 12.21 4.91 2.73
CA ILE A 146 12.17 4.29 4.06
C ILE A 146 10.81 4.42 4.73
N GLY A 147 10.10 5.56 4.57
CA GLY A 147 8.75 5.75 5.09
C GLY A 147 7.77 4.68 4.61
N GLU A 148 7.96 4.18 3.38
CA GLU A 148 7.10 3.16 2.79
C GLU A 148 7.40 1.73 3.24
N LEU A 149 8.57 1.48 3.84
CA LEU A 149 8.93 0.13 4.33
C LEU A 149 7.93 -0.39 5.37
N PHE A 150 7.31 0.49 6.12
CA PHE A 150 6.31 0.13 7.12
C PHE A 150 5.03 -0.44 6.49
N PHE A 151 4.65 0.02 5.29
CA PHE A 151 3.43 -0.41 4.61
C PHE A 151 3.57 -1.78 3.91
N ARG A 152 4.79 -2.30 3.81
CA ARG A 152 4.99 -3.71 3.48
C ARG A 152 4.39 -4.55 4.61
N LYS A 153 3.81 -5.72 4.33
CA LYS A 153 3.14 -6.60 5.32
C LYS A 153 3.76 -6.49 6.71
N ILE A 154 3.00 -5.90 7.66
CA ILE A 154 3.43 -5.72 9.05
C ILE A 154 3.69 -7.11 9.63
N ASN A 155 4.94 -7.47 9.80
CA ASN A 155 5.42 -8.69 10.41
C ASN A 155 6.58 -8.37 11.37
N LYS A 156 7.21 -9.39 11.92
CA LYS A 156 8.40 -9.21 12.77
C LYS A 156 9.53 -8.44 12.09
N ASP A 157 9.60 -8.48 10.75
CA ASP A 157 10.63 -7.80 9.98
C ASP A 157 10.40 -6.30 9.90
N THR A 158 9.16 -5.83 9.97
CA THR A 158 8.83 -4.40 10.00
C THR A 158 9.52 -3.70 11.18
N ILE A 159 9.51 -4.33 12.35
CA ILE A 159 10.18 -3.80 13.55
C ILE A 159 11.69 -3.74 13.37
N ARG A 160 12.29 -4.70 12.67
CA ARG A 160 13.72 -4.67 12.34
C ARG A 160 14.05 -3.45 11.47
N TYR A 161 13.21 -3.12 10.49
CA TYR A 161 13.38 -1.91 9.69
C TYR A 161 13.29 -0.64 10.55
N LEU A 162 12.25 -0.54 11.38
CA LEU A 162 12.06 0.61 12.25
C LEU A 162 13.29 0.85 13.14
N ARG A 163 13.87 -0.20 13.70
CA ARG A 163 15.08 -0.10 14.53
C ARG A 163 16.31 0.27 13.71
N MET A 164 16.50 -0.34 12.54
CA MET A 164 17.68 -0.11 11.70
C MET A 164 17.72 1.30 11.14
N PHE A 165 16.56 1.80 10.70
CA PHE A 165 16.44 3.09 10.05
C PHE A 165 15.89 4.20 10.97
N LYS A 166 15.83 3.97 12.29
CA LYS A 166 15.18 4.88 13.27
C LYS A 166 15.63 6.34 13.13
N ASP A 167 16.90 6.57 12.84
CA ASP A 167 17.50 7.91 12.75
C ASP A 167 17.27 8.56 11.36
N ARG A 168 16.69 7.84 10.41
CA ARG A 168 16.34 8.33 9.06
C ARG A 168 14.85 8.68 8.93
N TYR A 169 14.01 8.22 9.85
CA TYR A 169 12.60 8.57 9.87
C TYR A 169 12.40 9.97 10.43
N THR A 170 11.52 10.73 9.78
CA THR A 170 11.07 12.03 10.27
C THR A 170 10.00 11.86 11.35
N PRO A 171 9.68 12.90 12.16
CA PRO A 171 8.52 12.86 13.05
C PRO A 171 7.20 12.55 12.34
N HIS A 172 7.06 12.97 11.07
CA HIS A 172 5.90 12.66 10.26
C HIS A 172 5.80 11.15 9.95
N ASP A 173 6.91 10.52 9.58
CA ASP A 173 6.96 9.07 9.34
C ASP A 173 6.58 8.30 10.61
N TRP A 174 7.09 8.71 11.79
CA TRP A 174 6.75 8.08 13.07
C TRP A 174 5.27 8.21 13.41
N LYS A 175 4.67 9.35 13.10
CA LYS A 175 3.23 9.56 13.24
C LYS A 175 2.45 8.58 12.38
N ASP A 176 2.80 8.47 11.10
CA ASP A 176 2.15 7.53 10.16
C ASP A 176 2.35 6.08 10.58
N HIS A 177 3.55 5.70 11.01
CA HIS A 177 3.83 4.35 11.52
C HIS A 177 2.98 4.04 12.74
N THR A 178 2.86 4.98 13.68
CA THR A 178 2.03 4.81 14.88
C THR A 178 0.56 4.64 14.53
N MET A 179 0.02 5.42 13.58
CA MET A 179 -1.37 5.31 13.13
C MET A 179 -1.72 3.95 12.52
N HIS A 180 -0.74 3.24 11.98
CA HIS A 180 -0.95 1.95 11.32
C HIS A 180 -0.53 0.76 12.17
N ALA A 181 0.25 0.98 13.24
CA ALA A 181 0.64 -0.07 14.17
C ALA A 181 -0.53 -0.49 15.08
N THR A 182 -0.53 -1.75 15.50
CA THR A 182 -1.43 -2.20 16.56
C THR A 182 -0.85 -1.85 17.93
N TRP A 183 -1.71 -1.69 18.95
CA TRP A 183 -1.25 -1.45 20.32
C TRP A 183 -0.24 -2.51 20.79
N GLN A 184 -0.47 -3.77 20.47
CA GLN A 184 0.46 -4.85 20.84
C GLN A 184 1.88 -4.64 20.27
N VAL A 185 1.98 -4.23 19.01
CA VAL A 185 3.27 -3.93 18.36
C VAL A 185 3.96 -2.74 19.04
N ILE A 186 3.21 -1.67 19.33
CA ILE A 186 3.75 -0.49 20.01
C ILE A 186 4.25 -0.87 21.41
N LYS A 187 3.44 -1.59 22.18
CA LYS A 187 3.74 -2.02 23.55
C LYS A 187 4.99 -2.89 23.63
N GLU A 188 5.16 -3.82 22.70
CA GLU A 188 6.34 -4.70 22.67
C GLU A 188 7.62 -4.00 22.23
N ASN A 189 7.51 -2.76 21.68
CA ASN A 189 8.63 -2.02 21.10
C ASN A 189 8.65 -0.56 21.55
N MET A 190 8.41 -0.30 22.84
CA MET A 190 8.40 1.04 23.45
C MET A 190 9.77 1.73 23.44
N ASP A 191 10.82 1.04 23.05
CA ASP A 191 12.15 1.61 22.80
C ASP A 191 12.23 2.46 21.52
N LEU A 192 11.21 2.38 20.66
CA LEU A 192 11.08 3.18 19.45
C LEU A 192 10.30 4.48 19.71
N PRO A 193 10.59 5.57 18.97
CA PRO A 193 10.01 6.89 19.21
C PRO A 193 8.60 7.03 18.60
N TRP A 194 7.66 6.22 19.08
CA TRP A 194 6.27 6.29 18.67
C TRP A 194 5.63 7.64 19.00
N ASP A 195 4.79 8.14 18.09
CA ASP A 195 3.91 9.29 18.35
C ASP A 195 2.65 8.83 19.11
N LEU A 196 2.72 8.84 20.43
CA LEU A 196 1.67 8.28 21.28
C LEU A 196 0.30 8.97 21.13
N GLU A 197 0.26 10.24 20.71
CA GLU A 197 -0.99 10.96 20.45
C GLU A 197 -1.72 10.41 19.22
N SER A 198 -0.99 9.83 18.29
CA SER A 198 -1.52 9.31 17.02
C SER A 198 -1.96 7.85 17.07
N ILE A 199 -1.91 7.20 18.22
CA ILE A 199 -2.35 5.80 18.35
C ILE A 199 -3.85 5.68 18.02
N LYS A 200 -4.17 4.80 17.08
CA LYS A 200 -5.57 4.47 16.74
C LYS A 200 -6.10 3.39 17.65
N TRP A 201 -6.53 3.79 18.81
CA TRP A 201 -7.09 2.90 19.83
C TRP A 201 -8.34 2.16 19.37
N LYS A 202 -8.42 0.88 19.72
CA LYS A 202 -9.58 0.03 19.46
C LYS A 202 -10.13 -0.56 20.77
N PRO A 203 -11.44 -0.86 20.82
CA PRO A 203 -12.02 -1.56 21.98
C PRO A 203 -11.27 -2.88 22.22
N GLY A 204 -10.78 -3.05 23.45
CA GLY A 204 -10.04 -4.25 23.86
C GLY A 204 -8.51 -4.16 23.72
N ASP A 205 -7.97 -3.09 23.18
CA ASP A 205 -6.51 -2.88 23.12
C ASP A 205 -5.86 -2.79 24.51
N LEU A 206 -6.56 -2.15 25.47
CA LEU A 206 -6.06 -1.92 26.81
C LEU A 206 -6.58 -2.93 27.84
N GLY A 207 -5.69 -3.44 28.67
CA GLY A 207 -5.98 -4.34 29.78
C GLY A 207 -5.37 -3.87 31.11
N LEU A 208 -5.62 -4.60 32.20
CA LEU A 208 -5.09 -4.24 33.54
C LEU A 208 -3.57 -4.08 33.58
N GLY A 209 -2.84 -4.81 32.73
CA GLY A 209 -1.38 -4.69 32.62
C GLY A 209 -0.90 -3.40 31.97
N ASP A 210 -1.79 -2.55 31.45
CA ASP A 210 -1.44 -1.29 30.77
C ASP A 210 -1.62 -0.06 31.66
N ILE A 211 -2.08 -0.24 32.90
CA ILE A 211 -2.33 0.88 33.86
C ILE A 211 -1.08 1.70 34.10
N GLU A 212 0.05 1.06 34.42
CA GLU A 212 1.32 1.75 34.65
C GLU A 212 1.78 2.57 33.44
N PHE A 213 1.54 2.04 32.23
CA PHE A 213 1.82 2.76 30.98
C PHE A 213 0.93 4.00 30.86
N LEU A 214 -0.37 3.87 31.12
CA LEU A 214 -1.31 5.00 31.08
C LEU A 214 -0.93 6.08 32.09
N GLU A 215 -0.61 5.71 33.34
CA GLU A 215 -0.18 6.64 34.37
C GLU A 215 1.05 7.46 33.99
N LYS A 216 2.03 6.80 33.34
CA LYS A 216 3.26 7.47 32.89
C LYS A 216 3.06 8.39 31.69
N ASN A 217 2.13 8.06 30.82
CA ASN A 217 2.03 8.69 29.49
C ASN A 217 0.74 9.47 29.26
N GLN A 218 -0.16 9.57 30.24
CA GLN A 218 -1.48 10.19 30.08
C GLN A 218 -1.45 11.61 29.51
N GLN A 219 -0.36 12.37 29.70
CA GLN A 219 -0.23 13.71 29.14
C GLN A 219 0.04 13.72 27.61
N ASN A 220 0.54 12.59 27.08
CA ASN A 220 0.89 12.42 25.67
C ASN A 220 -0.10 11.50 24.94
N LEU A 221 -1.23 11.19 25.57
CA LEU A 221 -2.23 10.27 25.05
C LEU A 221 -3.56 10.99 24.83
N ASP A 222 -4.31 10.57 23.82
CA ASP A 222 -5.72 10.98 23.67
C ASP A 222 -6.59 10.28 24.72
N MET A 223 -6.56 10.82 25.97
CA MET A 223 -7.29 10.26 27.11
C MET A 223 -8.81 10.28 26.89
N LYS A 224 -9.32 11.22 26.10
CA LYS A 224 -10.74 11.25 25.70
C LYS A 224 -11.10 10.01 24.89
N LYS A 225 -10.31 9.71 23.86
CA LYS A 225 -10.51 8.54 23.02
C LYS A 225 -10.35 7.23 23.78
N ILE A 226 -9.34 7.15 24.62
CA ILE A 226 -9.08 5.99 25.50
C ILE A 226 -10.28 5.75 26.44
N SER A 227 -10.77 6.80 27.09
CA SER A 227 -11.93 6.73 27.99
C SER A 227 -13.20 6.28 27.29
N GLU A 228 -13.37 6.67 26.00
CA GLU A 228 -14.53 6.26 25.19
C GLU A 228 -14.56 4.75 24.86
N ILE A 229 -13.39 4.11 24.73
CA ILE A 229 -13.30 2.72 24.24
C ILE A 229 -12.88 1.70 25.29
N VAL A 230 -12.33 2.14 26.40
CA VAL A 230 -11.82 1.25 27.45
C VAL A 230 -12.92 0.35 28.02
N ASN A 231 -12.57 -0.89 28.38
CA ASN A 231 -13.49 -1.72 29.16
C ASN A 231 -13.53 -1.20 30.60
N TYR A 232 -14.56 -0.41 30.92
CA TYR A 232 -14.68 0.24 32.23
C TYR A 232 -14.64 -0.76 33.39
N HIS A 233 -15.38 -1.86 33.30
CA HIS A 233 -15.41 -2.84 34.36
C HIS A 233 -14.08 -3.58 34.56
N GLY A 234 -13.42 -3.93 33.44
CA GLY A 234 -12.16 -4.66 33.48
C GLY A 234 -10.98 -3.80 33.88
N LEU A 235 -10.92 -2.58 33.40
CA LEU A 235 -9.76 -1.70 33.60
C LEU A 235 -9.96 -0.67 34.71
N VAL A 236 -10.95 0.20 34.57
CA VAL A 236 -11.11 1.35 35.47
C VAL A 236 -11.48 0.91 36.88
N LYS A 237 -12.46 -0.01 37.01
CA LYS A 237 -12.91 -0.52 38.31
C LYS A 237 -11.90 -1.49 38.93
N GLY A 238 -11.15 -2.25 38.09
CA GLY A 238 -10.13 -3.18 38.54
C GLY A 238 -8.86 -2.49 39.05
N ALA A 239 -8.57 -1.30 38.54
CA ALA A 239 -7.37 -0.51 38.91
C ALA A 239 -7.59 0.39 40.15
N ARG A 240 -7.98 -0.21 41.26
CA ARG A 240 -8.15 0.54 42.50
C ARG A 240 -6.83 1.20 42.94
N GLY A 241 -6.87 2.53 43.10
CA GLY A 241 -5.69 3.31 43.50
C GLY A 241 -4.83 3.81 42.34
N SER A 242 -5.24 3.61 41.11
CA SER A 242 -4.62 4.19 39.94
C SER A 242 -4.76 5.72 39.92
N THR A 243 -3.71 6.39 39.42
CA THR A 243 -3.64 7.86 39.24
C THR A 243 -4.00 8.28 37.81
N VAL A 244 -4.54 7.40 37.01
CA VAL A 244 -4.99 7.71 35.64
C VAL A 244 -6.16 8.69 35.68
N ASP A 245 -6.00 9.83 35.02
CA ASP A 245 -7.01 10.87 34.91
C ASP A 245 -7.91 10.57 33.70
N TRP A 246 -9.03 9.90 33.97
CA TRP A 246 -9.99 9.51 32.95
C TRP A 246 -10.82 10.70 32.45
N ASP A 247 -10.90 10.88 31.13
CA ASP A 247 -11.74 11.93 30.54
C ASP A 247 -13.23 11.61 30.72
N LEU A 248 -13.94 12.52 31.40
CA LEU A 248 -15.35 12.31 31.75
C LEU A 248 -16.26 12.36 30.52
N GLU A 249 -15.94 13.16 29.51
CA GLU A 249 -16.71 13.20 28.27
C GLU A 249 -16.53 11.89 27.48
N GLY A 250 -15.30 11.37 27.42
CA GLY A 250 -15.01 10.05 26.85
C GLY A 250 -15.76 8.92 27.57
N LEU A 251 -15.72 8.90 28.90
CA LEU A 251 -16.46 7.92 29.69
C LEU A 251 -17.97 8.00 29.47
N SER A 252 -18.53 9.21 29.29
CA SER A 252 -19.98 9.37 29.03
C SER A 252 -20.42 8.70 27.73
N ARG A 253 -19.49 8.54 26.77
CA ARG A 253 -19.73 7.87 25.48
C ARG A 253 -19.36 6.38 25.50
N ASN A 254 -18.75 5.92 26.58
CA ASN A 254 -18.27 4.54 26.69
C ASN A 254 -19.42 3.56 26.86
N PRO A 255 -19.58 2.58 25.94
CA PRO A 255 -20.70 1.63 26.00
C PRO A 255 -20.64 0.65 27.19
N THR A 256 -19.49 0.53 27.85
CA THR A 256 -19.31 -0.35 29.02
C THR A 256 -19.51 0.38 30.35
N PHE A 257 -19.56 1.72 30.32
CA PHE A 257 -19.84 2.54 31.49
C PHE A 257 -21.37 2.54 31.77
N THR A 258 -21.77 2.09 32.96
CA THR A 258 -23.17 1.98 33.33
C THR A 258 -23.44 2.67 34.68
N ASN A 259 -24.71 2.93 34.99
CA ASN A 259 -25.10 3.52 36.25
C ASN A 259 -24.72 2.72 37.49
N LEU A 260 -24.53 1.40 37.34
CA LEU A 260 -24.12 0.53 38.45
C LEU A 260 -22.67 0.81 38.89
N ASP A 261 -21.91 1.54 38.07
CA ASP A 261 -20.50 1.85 38.32
C ASP A 261 -20.31 3.11 39.14
N LEU A 262 -21.38 3.91 39.30
CA LEU A 262 -21.35 5.09 40.14
C LEU A 262 -21.56 4.73 41.61
N PRO A 263 -20.83 5.35 42.55
CA PRO A 263 -21.06 5.17 43.97
C PRO A 263 -22.51 5.49 44.34
N GLN A 264 -23.14 4.66 45.18
CA GLN A 264 -24.52 4.85 45.60
C GLN A 264 -24.76 6.16 46.38
N ASN A 265 -23.71 6.79 46.90
CA ASN A 265 -23.77 8.04 47.66
C ASN A 265 -23.29 9.25 46.81
N ILE A 266 -23.87 9.42 45.63
CA ILE A 266 -23.54 10.50 44.69
C ILE A 266 -23.74 11.92 45.28
N GLU A 267 -24.55 12.08 46.34
CA GLU A 267 -24.79 13.37 46.97
C GLU A 267 -23.53 14.07 47.53
N ARG A 268 -22.41 13.32 47.66
CA ARG A 268 -21.11 13.85 48.10
C ARG A 268 -20.07 14.02 47.00
N TYR A 269 -20.35 13.58 45.78
CA TYR A 269 -19.41 13.64 44.67
C TYR A 269 -19.92 14.59 43.59
N ASP A 270 -19.00 15.34 43.09
CA ASP A 270 -19.04 16.38 42.08
C ASP A 270 -20.26 16.34 41.14
N LEU A 271 -20.94 17.47 40.96
CA LEU A 271 -22.02 17.71 40.02
C LEU A 271 -21.71 17.23 38.58
N ASN A 272 -20.39 17.13 38.25
CA ASN A 272 -19.91 16.61 36.98
C ASN A 272 -20.24 15.13 36.80
N LEU A 273 -20.18 14.27 37.83
CA LEU A 273 -20.50 12.84 37.72
C LEU A 273 -21.99 12.59 37.49
N VAL A 274 -22.87 13.44 38.04
CA VAL A 274 -24.30 13.35 37.77
C VAL A 274 -24.59 13.70 36.31
N ARG A 275 -23.93 14.74 35.80
CA ARG A 275 -24.01 15.14 34.41
C ARG A 275 -23.52 14.04 33.43
N VAL A 276 -22.38 13.43 33.75
CA VAL A 276 -21.83 12.29 32.98
C VAL A 276 -22.82 11.12 32.92
N ARG A 277 -23.47 10.79 34.06
CA ARG A 277 -24.49 9.75 34.11
C ARG A 277 -25.66 10.04 33.17
N ASP A 278 -26.19 11.26 33.22
CA ASP A 278 -27.35 11.63 32.41
C ASP A 278 -27.02 11.69 30.92
N GLU A 279 -25.86 12.16 30.55
CA GLU A 279 -25.37 12.16 29.17
C GLU A 279 -25.12 10.71 28.66
N THR A 280 -24.57 9.83 29.50
CA THR A 280 -24.37 8.42 29.16
C THR A 280 -25.71 7.72 28.89
N HIS A 281 -26.73 7.97 29.70
CA HIS A 281 -28.06 7.43 29.47
C HIS A 281 -28.68 7.90 28.15
N LYS A 282 -28.59 9.19 27.87
CA LYS A 282 -29.09 9.77 26.62
C LYS A 282 -28.38 9.16 25.43
N TRP A 283 -27.06 9.02 25.51
CA TRP A 283 -26.26 8.42 24.46
C TRP A 283 -26.60 6.94 24.22
N HIS A 284 -26.73 6.12 25.27
CA HIS A 284 -27.13 4.71 25.14
C HIS A 284 -28.53 4.55 24.58
N ALA A 285 -29.46 5.38 24.99
CA ALA A 285 -30.80 5.41 24.43
C ALA A 285 -30.77 5.74 22.93
N ALA A 286 -30.02 6.78 22.56
CA ALA A 286 -29.84 7.20 21.16
C ALA A 286 -29.20 6.11 20.30
N GLN A 287 -28.16 5.42 20.77
CA GLN A 287 -27.52 4.31 20.06
C GLN A 287 -28.45 3.11 19.91
N THR A 288 -29.25 2.79 20.92
CA THR A 288 -30.23 1.72 20.87
C THR A 288 -31.30 2.02 19.83
N ILE A 289 -31.81 3.24 19.82
CA ILE A 289 -32.80 3.73 18.84
C ILE A 289 -32.20 3.67 17.44
N LYS A 290 -30.98 4.21 17.23
CA LYS A 290 -30.28 4.22 15.95
C LYS A 290 -30.07 2.81 15.40
N ARG A 291 -29.79 1.84 16.26
CA ARG A 291 -29.62 0.42 15.91
C ARG A 291 -30.95 -0.23 15.48
N HIS A 292 -32.04 0.05 16.20
CA HIS A 292 -33.39 -0.42 15.86
C HIS A 292 -33.90 0.23 14.58
N TRP A 293 -33.62 1.53 14.39
CA TRP A 293 -33.99 2.28 13.20
C TRP A 293 -33.26 1.72 11.95
N LYS A 294 -31.93 1.48 12.04
CA LYS A 294 -31.16 0.88 10.96
C LYS A 294 -31.76 -0.49 10.56
N ARG A 295 -32.14 -1.33 11.53
CA ARG A 295 -32.81 -2.60 11.27
C ARG A 295 -34.19 -2.43 10.63
N ALA A 296 -34.94 -1.43 11.04
CA ALA A 296 -36.27 -1.18 10.49
C ALA A 296 -36.24 -0.66 9.04
N ILE A 297 -35.20 0.10 8.66
CA ILE A 297 -35.02 0.60 7.29
C ILE A 297 -34.59 -0.54 6.35
N THR A 298 -33.76 -1.46 6.84
CA THR A 298 -33.19 -2.53 6.02
C THR A 298 -34.10 -3.76 5.91
N ASP A 299 -35.17 -3.86 6.74
CA ASP A 299 -36.14 -4.96 6.72
C ASP A 299 -37.41 -4.54 5.93
N PRO A 300 -37.63 -5.09 4.72
CA PRO A 300 -38.81 -4.76 3.89
C PRO A 300 -40.14 -5.06 4.57
N LYS A 301 -40.16 -6.02 5.51
CA LYS A 301 -41.37 -6.43 6.25
C LYS A 301 -41.82 -5.42 7.33
N ARG A 302 -40.94 -4.46 7.66
CA ARG A 302 -41.18 -3.44 8.70
C ARG A 302 -41.50 -2.05 8.18
N LYS A 303 -41.90 -1.93 6.92
CA LYS A 303 -42.19 -0.63 6.26
C LYS A 303 -43.24 0.19 7.04
N MET A 304 -44.17 -0.44 7.72
CA MET A 304 -45.20 0.24 8.53
C MET A 304 -44.67 0.87 9.83
N CYS A 305 -43.56 0.44 10.37
CA CYS A 305 -42.95 1.04 11.57
C CYS A 305 -42.13 2.30 11.29
N ARG A 306 -41.80 2.58 10.04
CA ARG A 306 -40.92 3.68 9.64
C ARG A 306 -41.51 5.06 9.97
N ASP A 307 -42.79 5.26 9.76
CA ASP A 307 -43.44 6.53 9.98
C ASP A 307 -43.66 6.84 11.48
N VAL A 308 -43.89 5.84 12.27
CA VAL A 308 -43.98 5.95 13.74
C VAL A 308 -42.59 6.25 14.30
N PHE A 309 -41.55 5.62 13.77
CA PHE A 309 -40.17 5.78 14.20
C PHE A 309 -39.60 7.16 13.82
N LEU A 310 -39.93 7.68 12.66
CA LEU A 310 -39.57 9.05 12.23
C LEU A 310 -40.16 10.12 13.16
N ARG A 311 -41.41 9.96 13.62
CA ARG A 311 -42.00 10.86 14.61
C ARG A 311 -41.27 10.81 15.95
N TYR A 312 -40.82 9.63 16.39
CA TYR A 312 -40.06 9.47 17.63
C TYR A 312 -38.68 10.13 17.54
N MET A 313 -37.99 10.02 16.39
CA MET A 313 -36.68 10.64 16.17
C MET A 313 -36.73 12.16 16.20
N VAL A 314 -37.77 12.77 15.60
CA VAL A 314 -37.97 14.23 15.65
C VAL A 314 -38.19 14.72 17.07
N THR A 315 -38.87 13.93 17.91
CA THR A 315 -39.07 14.26 19.33
C THR A 315 -37.79 14.12 20.13
N LEU A 316 -36.91 13.17 19.79
CA LEU A 316 -35.62 12.96 20.47
C LEU A 316 -34.59 14.04 20.11
N ASP A 317 -34.52 14.47 18.87
CA ASP A 317 -33.67 15.60 18.46
C ASP A 317 -34.05 16.89 19.20
N SER A 318 -35.34 17.07 19.50
CA SER A 318 -35.81 18.23 20.29
C SER A 318 -35.52 18.12 21.81
N ILE A 319 -35.14 16.92 22.28
CA ILE A 319 -34.78 16.67 23.70
C ILE A 319 -33.26 16.70 23.90
N LEU A 320 -32.48 16.46 22.81
CA LEU A 320 -31.00 16.39 22.83
C LEU A 320 -30.34 17.74 22.50
N HIS A 321 -31.11 18.72 22.07
CA HIS A 321 -30.73 20.12 21.88
C HIS A 321 -31.43 21.00 22.89
#